data_a85f8227a210ac4899d34fdff9f772bf
#
_entry.id   a85f8227a210ac4899d34fdff9f772bf
#
_cell.length_a   1.000
_cell.length_b   1.000
_cell.length_c   1.000
_cell.angle_alpha   90.00
_cell.angle_beta   90.00
_cell.angle_gamma   90.00
#
_symmetry.space_group_name_H-M   'P 1'
#
loop_
_entity.id
_entity.type
_entity.pdbx_description
1 polymer ?
#
loop_
_entity_poly.entity_id
_entity_poly.type
_entity_poly.pdbx_seq_one_letter_code
_entity_poly.pdbx_strand_id
1 'polypeptide(L)'
;MPISTPQEIIEDIRLGKMVILMDDEDRENEGDLIMAAEHITPEAINFMAKYGRGLICLTMTKERCQRLGLPPMVQDNNAQYTTNFTVSIEAAEGVTTGISAADRARTVQAAVAKEAKAADLVQPGHIFPLAAQDGGVLTRAGHTEAGCDLARLAGFEPASVIVEILNDDGTMARRPDLEVFAEQHGLKLGTIADLIEYRNNTETTIERVAECKLP
;
A
#
# COMPACT_ATOMS: atom_id res chain seq x y z
N MET A 1 -23.10 1.37 -1.44
CA MET A 1 -22.47 1.13 -2.77
C MET A 1 -22.10 -0.35 -2.89
N PRO A 2 -22.26 -1.02 -4.05
CA PRO A 2 -21.79 -2.39 -4.20
C PRO A 2 -20.25 -2.43 -4.13
N ILE A 3 -19.69 -3.52 -3.59
CA ILE A 3 -18.26 -3.80 -3.62
C ILE A 3 -17.82 -3.96 -5.09
N SER A 4 -16.73 -3.30 -5.46
CA SER A 4 -16.17 -3.38 -6.80
C SER A 4 -15.34 -4.64 -6.99
N THR A 5 -15.33 -5.19 -8.19
CA THR A 5 -14.53 -6.36 -8.52
C THR A 5 -13.03 -6.04 -8.49
N PRO A 6 -12.16 -7.04 -8.26
CA PRO A 6 -10.71 -6.82 -8.31
C PRO A 6 -10.23 -6.22 -9.64
N GLN A 7 -10.85 -6.62 -10.76
CA GLN A 7 -10.54 -6.09 -12.08
C GLN A 7 -10.82 -4.59 -12.18
N GLU A 8 -11.95 -4.13 -11.62
CA GLU A 8 -12.32 -2.71 -11.58
C GLU A 8 -11.38 -1.89 -10.68
N ILE A 9 -10.95 -2.47 -9.54
CA ILE A 9 -9.97 -1.87 -8.63
C ILE A 9 -8.61 -1.75 -9.34
N ILE A 10 -8.12 -2.82 -9.96
CA ILE A 10 -6.84 -2.83 -10.70
C ILE A 10 -6.86 -1.82 -11.85
N GLU A 11 -7.98 -1.71 -12.56
CA GLU A 11 -8.12 -0.75 -13.65
C GLU A 11 -8.06 0.70 -13.16
N ASP A 12 -8.71 1.02 -12.03
CA ASP A 12 -8.60 2.37 -11.47
C ASP A 12 -7.17 2.67 -10.99
N ILE A 13 -6.47 1.71 -10.37
CA ILE A 13 -5.05 1.87 -10.06
C ILE A 13 -4.22 2.10 -11.33
N ARG A 14 -4.47 1.36 -12.42
CA ARG A 14 -3.79 1.53 -13.72
C ARG A 14 -4.01 2.92 -14.31
N LEU A 15 -5.18 3.49 -14.11
CA LEU A 15 -5.52 4.85 -14.53
C LEU A 15 -4.96 5.94 -13.61
N GLY A 16 -4.15 5.57 -12.59
CA GLY A 16 -3.59 6.50 -11.63
C GLY A 16 -4.61 7.05 -10.64
N LYS A 17 -5.72 6.34 -10.42
CA LYS A 17 -6.74 6.72 -9.45
C LYS A 17 -6.48 6.08 -8.10
N MET A 18 -7.04 6.70 -7.07
CA MET A 18 -7.11 6.17 -5.71
C MET A 18 -8.32 5.25 -5.58
N VAL A 19 -8.16 4.19 -4.79
CA VAL A 19 -9.23 3.24 -4.44
C VAL A 19 -9.29 3.07 -2.93
N ILE A 20 -10.37 2.45 -2.44
CA ILE A 20 -10.49 2.00 -1.06
C ILE A 20 -10.40 0.48 -1.06
N LEU A 21 -9.61 -0.07 -0.17
CA LEU A 21 -9.56 -1.51 0.06
C LEU A 21 -9.81 -1.80 1.54
N MET A 22 -10.69 -2.76 1.81
CA MET A 22 -11.01 -3.22 3.16
C MET A 22 -10.32 -4.55 3.43
N ASP A 23 -9.86 -4.75 4.66
CA ASP A 23 -9.47 -6.05 5.15
C ASP A 23 -10.63 -6.78 5.85
N ASP A 24 -10.36 -7.97 6.38
CA ASP A 24 -11.36 -8.81 7.05
C ASP A 24 -11.77 -8.22 8.40
N GLU A 25 -13.05 -8.39 8.76
CA GLU A 25 -13.60 -7.94 10.05
C GLU A 25 -12.97 -8.63 11.25
N ASP A 26 -12.44 -9.85 11.07
CA ASP A 26 -11.70 -10.61 12.08
C ASP A 26 -10.23 -10.21 12.19
N ARG A 27 -9.73 -9.30 11.29
CA ARG A 27 -8.35 -8.80 11.32
C ARG A 27 -8.30 -7.40 11.94
N GLU A 28 -8.14 -6.34 11.16
CA GLU A 28 -8.16 -4.94 11.62
C GLU A 28 -9.55 -4.33 11.48
N ASN A 29 -10.33 -4.86 10.51
CA ASN A 29 -11.65 -4.35 10.13
C ASN A 29 -11.57 -2.87 9.74
N GLU A 30 -10.60 -2.53 8.91
CA GLU A 30 -10.30 -1.16 8.49
C GLU A 30 -10.35 -1.03 6.96
N GLY A 31 -10.39 0.20 6.49
CA GLY A 31 -10.29 0.53 5.07
C GLY A 31 -9.22 1.58 4.83
N ASP A 32 -8.36 1.29 3.85
CA ASP A 32 -7.31 2.20 3.44
C ASP A 32 -7.61 2.82 2.07
N LEU A 33 -7.27 4.10 1.91
CA LEU A 33 -7.03 4.68 0.60
C LEU A 33 -5.72 4.12 0.06
N ILE A 34 -5.74 3.65 -1.19
CA ILE A 34 -4.58 3.05 -1.85
C ILE A 34 -4.39 3.70 -3.22
N MET A 35 -3.14 4.03 -3.57
CA MET A 35 -2.76 4.56 -4.87
C MET A 35 -1.38 4.02 -5.26
N ALA A 36 -1.17 3.66 -6.54
CA ALA A 36 0.16 3.29 -7.02
C ALA A 36 1.16 4.44 -6.76
N ALA A 37 2.31 4.11 -6.16
CA ALA A 37 3.28 5.13 -5.73
C ALA A 37 3.89 5.90 -6.90
N GLU A 38 3.97 5.30 -8.09
CA GLU A 38 4.45 5.99 -9.31
C GLU A 38 3.53 7.14 -9.75
N HIS A 39 2.25 7.11 -9.37
CA HIS A 39 1.27 8.15 -9.71
C HIS A 39 1.02 9.16 -8.59
N ILE A 40 1.77 9.07 -7.49
CA ILE A 40 1.54 9.96 -6.35
C ILE A 40 1.83 11.42 -6.72
N THR A 41 0.95 12.30 -6.29
CA THR A 41 1.04 13.75 -6.49
C THR A 41 0.84 14.49 -5.17
N PRO A 42 1.22 15.78 -5.07
CA PRO A 42 0.90 16.60 -3.90
C PRO A 42 -0.59 16.63 -3.57
N GLU A 43 -1.45 16.67 -4.61
CA GLU A 43 -2.90 16.69 -4.46
C GLU A 43 -3.41 15.37 -3.86
N ALA A 44 -2.86 14.22 -4.29
CA ALA A 44 -3.18 12.91 -3.75
C ALA A 44 -2.77 12.79 -2.27
N ILE A 45 -1.55 13.22 -1.92
CA ILE A 45 -1.10 13.27 -0.51
C ILE A 45 -1.98 14.21 0.32
N ASN A 46 -2.34 15.37 -0.22
CA ASN A 46 -3.24 16.28 0.48
C ASN A 46 -4.63 15.68 0.69
N PHE A 47 -5.15 14.95 -0.29
CA PHE A 47 -6.43 14.22 -0.16
C PHE A 47 -6.32 13.16 0.95
N MET A 48 -5.28 12.34 0.93
CA MET A 48 -5.02 11.31 1.94
C MET A 48 -4.92 11.91 3.35
N ALA A 49 -4.14 12.97 3.51
CA ALA A 49 -3.97 13.65 4.80
C ALA A 49 -5.26 14.28 5.32
N LYS A 50 -6.06 14.88 4.41
CA LYS A 50 -7.27 15.61 4.78
C LYS A 50 -8.45 14.68 5.06
N TYR A 51 -8.63 13.67 4.23
CA TYR A 51 -9.82 12.83 4.25
C TYR A 51 -9.57 11.42 4.81
N GLY A 52 -8.40 10.81 4.54
CA GLY A 52 -8.00 9.56 5.19
C GLY A 52 -7.70 9.76 6.66
N ARG A 53 -6.78 10.70 6.99
CA ARG A 53 -6.38 11.10 8.35
C ARG A 53 -5.49 10.12 9.09
N GLY A 54 -5.30 8.93 8.58
CA GLY A 54 -4.40 7.91 9.11
C GLY A 54 -2.93 8.24 8.87
N LEU A 55 -2.04 7.26 9.10
CA LEU A 55 -0.62 7.39 8.85
C LEU A 55 -0.32 7.13 7.38
N ILE A 56 0.17 8.14 6.66
CA ILE A 56 0.57 7.96 5.26
C ILE A 56 1.83 7.10 5.20
N CYS A 57 1.68 5.89 4.65
CA CYS A 57 2.72 4.88 4.52
C CYS A 57 3.05 4.59 3.05
N LEU A 58 4.29 4.17 2.80
CA LEU A 58 4.77 3.73 1.49
C LEU A 58 5.04 2.23 1.53
N THR A 59 4.17 1.42 0.90
CA THR A 59 4.41 -0.02 0.80
C THR A 59 5.39 -0.33 -0.31
N MET A 60 6.34 -1.20 -0.05
CA MET A 60 7.37 -1.63 -1.02
C MET A 60 7.75 -3.08 -0.78
N THR A 61 8.35 -3.72 -1.78
CA THR A 61 8.95 -5.05 -1.60
C THR A 61 10.15 -5.00 -0.65
N LYS A 62 10.46 -6.13 -0.02
CA LYS A 62 11.68 -6.28 0.81
C LYS A 62 12.93 -5.97 0.02
N GLU A 63 12.99 -6.41 -1.25
CA GLU A 63 14.12 -6.16 -2.14
C GLU A 63 14.33 -4.65 -2.34
N ARG A 64 13.24 -3.89 -2.59
CA ARG A 64 13.34 -2.44 -2.73
C ARG A 64 13.80 -1.77 -1.43
N CYS A 65 13.26 -2.18 -0.29
CA CYS A 65 13.71 -1.67 1.00
C CYS A 65 15.21 -1.93 1.22
N GLN A 66 15.70 -3.13 0.89
CA GLN A 66 17.13 -3.46 0.99
C GLN A 66 17.99 -2.60 0.04
N ARG A 67 17.57 -2.43 -1.22
CA ARG A 67 18.26 -1.59 -2.19
C ARG A 67 18.37 -0.13 -1.73
N LEU A 68 17.35 0.38 -1.07
CA LEU A 68 17.33 1.74 -0.51
C LEU A 68 18.04 1.85 0.86
N GLY A 69 18.56 0.75 1.41
CA GLY A 69 19.23 0.75 2.70
C GLY A 69 18.30 1.06 3.88
N LEU A 70 17.06 0.57 3.83
CA LEU A 70 16.05 0.80 4.85
C LEU A 70 16.00 -0.37 5.84
N PRO A 71 16.64 -0.28 7.01
CA PRO A 71 16.53 -1.30 8.05
C PRO A 71 15.14 -1.28 8.70
N PRO A 72 14.72 -2.38 9.35
CA PRO A 72 13.54 -2.39 10.19
C PRO A 72 13.58 -1.27 11.23
N MET A 73 12.45 -0.70 11.55
CA MET A 73 12.32 0.37 12.56
C MET A 73 12.71 -0.12 13.95
N VAL A 74 12.48 -1.41 14.23
CA VAL A 74 12.80 -2.08 15.50
C VAL A 74 13.47 -3.42 15.23
N GLN A 75 14.31 -3.89 16.16
CA GLN A 75 14.95 -5.21 16.07
C GLN A 75 13.95 -6.32 16.38
N ASP A 76 13.12 -6.12 17.40
CA ASP A 76 12.09 -7.07 17.83
C ASP A 76 10.71 -6.46 17.56
N ASN A 77 10.02 -6.99 16.54
CA ASN A 77 8.68 -6.57 16.21
C ASN A 77 7.66 -7.41 17.00
N ASN A 78 7.03 -6.77 17.98
CA ASN A 78 5.99 -7.37 18.84
C ASN A 78 4.59 -6.79 18.56
N ALA A 79 4.41 -6.08 17.43
CA ALA A 79 3.10 -5.56 17.03
C ALA A 79 2.13 -6.72 16.74
N GLN A 80 0.87 -6.55 17.12
CA GLN A 80 -0.18 -7.58 17.02
C GLN A 80 -0.28 -8.18 15.60
N TYR A 81 -0.22 -7.35 14.57
CA TYR A 81 -0.31 -7.76 13.15
C TYR A 81 1.03 -7.81 12.44
N THR A 82 2.12 -7.71 13.19
CA THR A 82 3.50 -7.82 12.68
C THR A 82 3.78 -6.93 11.46
N THR A 83 3.21 -5.72 11.41
CA THR A 83 3.46 -4.77 10.32
C THR A 83 4.95 -4.40 10.28
N ASN A 84 5.59 -4.61 9.13
CA ASN A 84 7.02 -4.45 8.97
C ASN A 84 7.40 -3.00 8.63
N PHE A 85 7.32 -2.11 9.61
CA PHE A 85 7.85 -0.76 9.49
C PHE A 85 9.37 -0.79 9.28
N THR A 86 9.84 0.01 8.35
CA THR A 86 11.25 0.40 8.27
C THR A 86 11.44 1.77 8.93
N VAL A 87 12.70 2.23 9.02
CA VAL A 87 12.96 3.62 9.40
C VAL A 87 12.22 4.58 8.47
N SER A 88 11.70 5.68 9.01
CA SER A 88 11.06 6.73 8.21
C SER A 88 12.07 7.45 7.32
N ILE A 89 11.60 7.99 6.21
CA ILE A 89 12.46 8.56 5.16
C ILE A 89 12.02 9.97 4.75
N GLU A 90 13.00 10.69 4.18
CA GLU A 90 12.79 11.94 3.47
C GLU A 90 13.60 11.93 2.17
N ALA A 91 13.16 12.64 1.11
CA ALA A 91 13.99 12.84 -0.06
C ALA A 91 15.23 13.65 0.31
N ALA A 92 16.40 13.26 -0.22
CA ALA A 92 17.64 13.98 0.03
C ALA A 92 17.63 15.40 -0.61
N GLU A 93 16.83 15.58 -1.66
CA GLU A 93 16.72 16.85 -2.39
C GLU A 93 15.29 17.15 -2.81
N GLY A 94 14.97 18.43 -2.94
CA GLY A 94 13.68 18.90 -3.45
C GLY A 94 12.56 18.94 -2.42
N VAL A 95 12.91 18.96 -1.13
CA VAL A 95 12.00 19.10 0.01
C VAL A 95 12.39 20.30 0.88
N THR A 96 11.44 20.79 1.68
CA THR A 96 11.68 21.85 2.67
C THR A 96 11.82 21.24 4.06
N THR A 97 10.72 21.19 4.86
CA THR A 97 10.71 20.57 6.18
C THR A 97 10.25 19.11 6.14
N GLY A 98 9.81 18.60 4.99
CA GLY A 98 9.42 17.22 4.75
C GLY A 98 7.94 16.89 4.95
N ILE A 99 7.21 17.66 5.77
CA ILE A 99 5.83 17.31 6.17
C ILE A 99 4.77 17.81 5.17
N SER A 100 5.07 18.80 4.32
CA SER A 100 4.07 19.30 3.38
C SER A 100 3.60 18.20 2.41
N ALA A 101 2.42 18.34 1.81
CA ALA A 101 1.95 17.38 0.82
C ALA A 101 2.92 17.29 -0.38
N ALA A 102 3.52 18.41 -0.80
CA ALA A 102 4.51 18.42 -1.86
C ALA A 102 5.80 17.69 -1.45
N ASP A 103 6.32 17.91 -0.23
CA ASP A 103 7.52 17.24 0.26
C ASP A 103 7.33 15.75 0.38
N ARG A 104 6.18 15.30 0.94
CA ARG A 104 5.86 13.87 1.07
C ARG A 104 5.68 13.20 -0.30
N ALA A 105 5.01 13.85 -1.25
CA ALA A 105 4.92 13.35 -2.62
C ALA A 105 6.30 13.23 -3.27
N ARG A 106 7.17 14.24 -3.09
CA ARG A 106 8.55 14.22 -3.59
C ARG A 106 9.36 13.07 -2.99
N THR A 107 9.19 12.81 -1.68
CA THR A 107 9.86 11.70 -0.99
C THR A 107 9.42 10.34 -1.54
N VAL A 108 8.11 10.14 -1.75
CA VAL A 108 7.60 8.92 -2.38
C VAL A 108 8.17 8.76 -3.79
N GLN A 109 8.10 9.79 -4.62
CA GLN A 109 8.64 9.76 -5.99
C GLN A 109 10.13 9.43 -6.03
N ALA A 110 10.93 9.98 -5.10
CA ALA A 110 12.36 9.66 -4.98
C ALA A 110 12.58 8.18 -4.64
N ALA A 111 11.79 7.63 -3.69
CA ALA A 111 11.93 6.25 -3.23
C ALA A 111 11.54 5.20 -4.29
N VAL A 112 10.56 5.52 -5.16
CA VAL A 112 10.08 4.57 -6.19
C VAL A 112 10.64 4.80 -7.57
N ALA A 113 11.49 5.81 -7.76
CA ALA A 113 12.17 6.03 -9.03
C ALA A 113 12.92 4.77 -9.46
N LYS A 114 12.94 4.48 -10.77
CA LYS A 114 13.56 3.26 -11.33
C LYS A 114 14.99 3.06 -10.87
N GLU A 115 15.77 4.15 -10.86
CA GLU A 115 17.19 4.14 -10.48
C GLU A 115 17.43 4.61 -9.04
N ALA A 116 16.38 4.62 -8.20
CA ALA A 116 16.46 5.04 -6.80
C ALA A 116 17.52 4.22 -6.02
N LYS A 117 18.30 4.92 -5.23
CA LYS A 117 19.38 4.37 -4.38
C LYS A 117 19.34 5.01 -3.00
N ALA A 118 20.03 4.42 -2.04
CA ALA A 118 20.05 4.89 -0.66
C ALA A 118 20.45 6.37 -0.52
N ALA A 119 21.34 6.89 -1.39
CA ALA A 119 21.78 8.29 -1.35
C ALA A 119 20.70 9.30 -1.77
N ASP A 120 19.61 8.87 -2.39
CA ASP A 120 18.49 9.74 -2.78
C ASP A 120 17.53 10.02 -1.62
N LEU A 121 17.77 9.37 -0.48
CA LEU A 121 16.96 9.46 0.73
C LEU A 121 17.82 9.80 1.94
N VAL A 122 17.21 10.45 2.93
CA VAL A 122 17.75 10.68 4.26
C VAL A 122 16.81 10.08 5.32
N GLN A 123 17.33 9.84 6.50
CA GLN A 123 16.62 9.22 7.62
C GLN A 123 16.91 10.01 8.91
N PRO A 124 15.91 10.24 9.78
CA PRO A 124 14.47 9.95 9.62
C PRO A 124 13.76 10.94 8.71
N GLY A 125 12.47 10.72 8.44
CA GLY A 125 11.63 11.62 7.64
C GLY A 125 10.14 11.47 7.95
N HIS A 126 9.30 11.93 7.03
CA HIS A 126 7.84 12.04 7.21
C HIS A 126 7.05 11.08 6.33
N ILE A 127 7.71 10.15 5.63
CA ILE A 127 7.10 8.99 4.97
C ILE A 127 7.58 7.75 5.70
N PHE A 128 6.65 6.81 5.94
CA PHE A 128 6.86 5.57 6.69
C PHE A 128 6.81 4.37 5.75
N PRO A 129 7.98 3.83 5.31
CA PRO A 129 7.99 2.67 4.45
C PRO A 129 7.60 1.40 5.20
N LEU A 130 6.83 0.55 4.53
CA LEU A 130 6.42 -0.77 4.99
C LEU A 130 6.96 -1.83 4.03
N ALA A 131 7.69 -2.81 4.56
CA ALA A 131 8.22 -3.91 3.77
C ALA A 131 7.15 -5.03 3.65
N ALA A 132 6.56 -5.20 2.46
CA ALA A 132 5.60 -6.25 2.18
C ALA A 132 6.22 -7.65 2.29
N GLN A 133 5.44 -8.62 2.74
CA GLN A 133 5.86 -10.02 2.75
C GLN A 133 5.93 -10.57 1.32
N ASP A 134 6.94 -11.42 1.09
CA ASP A 134 7.06 -12.15 -0.18
C ASP A 134 5.83 -13.04 -0.38
N GLY A 135 5.29 -13.05 -1.61
CA GLY A 135 4.02 -13.70 -1.92
C GLY A 135 2.80 -12.78 -1.79
N GLY A 136 2.96 -11.56 -1.24
CA GLY A 136 1.89 -10.56 -1.18
C GLY A 136 0.71 -11.01 -0.33
N VAL A 137 -0.52 -10.69 -0.75
CA VAL A 137 -1.75 -11.02 0.00
C VAL A 137 -1.97 -12.54 0.19
N LEU A 138 -1.32 -13.39 -0.61
CA LEU A 138 -1.37 -14.85 -0.43
C LEU A 138 -0.57 -15.33 0.78
N THR A 139 0.36 -14.51 1.29
CA THR A 139 1.16 -14.78 2.48
C THR A 139 0.65 -14.02 3.69
N ARG A 140 0.27 -12.76 3.54
CA ARG A 140 -0.28 -11.92 4.59
C ARG A 140 -1.41 -11.04 4.02
N ALA A 141 -2.62 -11.25 4.52
CA ALA A 141 -3.83 -10.57 4.04
C ALA A 141 -3.95 -9.13 4.61
N GLY A 142 -2.92 -8.31 4.44
CA GLY A 142 -2.87 -6.92 4.93
C GLY A 142 -2.79 -5.88 3.81
N HIS A 143 -3.12 -4.63 4.14
CA HIS A 143 -3.08 -3.49 3.21
C HIS A 143 -1.69 -3.26 2.62
N THR A 144 -0.61 -3.53 3.37
CA THR A 144 0.78 -3.45 2.90
C THR A 144 1.01 -4.33 1.67
N GLU A 145 0.64 -5.60 1.76
CA GLU A 145 0.78 -6.58 0.70
C GLU A 145 -0.19 -6.28 -0.45
N ALA A 146 -1.43 -5.91 -0.11
CA ALA A 146 -2.45 -5.59 -1.09
C ALA A 146 -2.06 -4.39 -1.97
N GLY A 147 -1.46 -3.36 -1.37
CA GLY A 147 -0.98 -2.20 -2.12
C GLY A 147 0.12 -2.56 -3.13
N CYS A 148 1.11 -3.37 -2.73
CA CYS A 148 2.14 -3.87 -3.64
C CYS A 148 1.56 -4.74 -4.75
N ASP A 149 0.62 -5.64 -4.43
CA ASP A 149 -0.03 -6.50 -5.40
C ASP A 149 -0.86 -5.73 -6.41
N LEU A 150 -1.67 -4.78 -5.97
CA LEU A 150 -2.48 -3.94 -6.85
C LEU A 150 -1.60 -3.13 -7.81
N ALA A 151 -0.51 -2.52 -7.33
CA ALA A 151 0.43 -1.80 -8.18
C ALA A 151 1.06 -2.74 -9.24
N ARG A 152 1.53 -3.91 -8.82
CA ARG A 152 2.09 -4.93 -9.72
C ARG A 152 1.08 -5.41 -10.77
N LEU A 153 -0.15 -5.73 -10.35
CA LEU A 153 -1.22 -6.19 -11.25
C LEU A 153 -1.66 -5.09 -12.23
N ALA A 154 -1.53 -3.83 -11.83
CA ALA A 154 -1.77 -2.69 -12.71
C ALA A 154 -0.61 -2.41 -13.69
N GLY A 155 0.53 -3.09 -13.54
CA GLY A 155 1.71 -2.98 -14.42
C GLY A 155 2.76 -1.98 -13.96
N PHE A 156 2.73 -1.55 -12.69
CA PHE A 156 3.69 -0.64 -12.09
C PHE A 156 4.71 -1.37 -11.21
N GLU A 157 5.69 -0.63 -10.73
CA GLU A 157 6.54 -1.08 -9.63
C GLU A 157 5.65 -1.49 -8.44
N PRO A 158 5.92 -2.65 -7.78
CA PRO A 158 5.12 -3.12 -6.65
C PRO A 158 5.34 -2.22 -5.42
N ALA A 159 4.81 -1.02 -5.51
CA ALA A 159 4.84 0.00 -4.47
C ALA A 159 3.56 0.84 -4.50
N SER A 160 3.01 1.15 -3.34
CA SER A 160 1.83 1.99 -3.21
C SER A 160 1.91 2.92 -2.01
N VAL A 161 1.15 4.02 -2.07
CA VAL A 161 0.89 4.86 -0.89
C VAL A 161 -0.44 4.43 -0.32
N ILE A 162 -0.47 4.20 0.99
CA ILE A 162 -1.66 3.80 1.73
C ILE A 162 -1.89 4.72 2.92
N VAL A 163 -3.13 4.86 3.35
CA VAL A 163 -3.50 5.59 4.56
C VAL A 163 -4.85 5.08 5.05
N GLU A 164 -4.95 4.82 6.33
CA GLU A 164 -6.20 4.40 6.99
C GLU A 164 -7.23 5.53 6.94
N ILE A 165 -8.52 5.15 6.83
CA ILE A 165 -9.64 6.09 6.83
C ILE A 165 -10.25 6.15 8.23
N LEU A 166 -10.23 7.35 8.81
CA LEU A 166 -10.84 7.65 10.10
C LEU A 166 -12.10 8.49 9.92
N ASN A 167 -13.07 8.28 10.79
CA ASN A 167 -14.26 9.12 10.93
C ASN A 167 -13.89 10.51 11.50
N ASP A 168 -14.81 11.47 11.40
CA ASP A 168 -14.62 12.85 11.89
C ASP A 168 -14.36 12.92 13.39
N ASP A 169 -14.87 11.98 14.15
CA ASP A 169 -14.68 11.86 15.59
C ASP A 169 -13.35 11.16 15.97
N GLY A 170 -12.55 10.73 14.98
CA GLY A 170 -11.27 10.05 15.17
C GLY A 170 -11.37 8.53 15.35
N THR A 171 -12.56 7.95 15.30
CA THR A 171 -12.72 6.49 15.28
C THR A 171 -12.37 5.92 13.90
N MET A 172 -12.03 4.62 13.83
CA MET A 172 -11.77 3.98 12.54
C MET A 172 -13.06 3.84 11.75
N ALA A 173 -13.03 4.23 10.47
CA ALA A 173 -14.14 4.00 9.55
C ALA A 173 -14.31 2.50 9.29
N ARG A 174 -15.55 2.00 9.44
CA ARG A 174 -15.92 0.61 9.18
C ARG A 174 -16.74 0.55 7.89
N ARG A 175 -17.06 -0.64 7.43
CA ARG A 175 -17.72 -0.85 6.15
C ARG A 175 -18.87 0.13 5.85
N PRO A 176 -19.84 0.39 6.76
CA PRO A 176 -20.91 1.36 6.47
C PRO A 176 -20.39 2.78 6.21
N ASP A 177 -19.37 3.20 6.97
CA ASP A 177 -18.75 4.53 6.84
C ASP A 177 -17.96 4.62 5.53
N LEU A 178 -17.24 3.54 5.17
CA LEU A 178 -16.45 3.44 3.94
C LEU A 178 -17.32 3.45 2.69
N GLU A 179 -18.52 2.86 2.72
CA GLU A 179 -19.48 2.92 1.61
C GLU A 179 -19.96 4.37 1.39
N VAL A 180 -20.23 5.12 2.46
CA VAL A 180 -20.60 6.55 2.39
C VAL A 180 -19.41 7.37 1.89
N PHE A 181 -18.21 7.14 2.42
CA PHE A 181 -17.00 7.83 2.00
C PHE A 181 -16.71 7.60 0.50
N ALA A 182 -16.82 6.34 0.05
CA ALA A 182 -16.61 5.98 -1.35
C ALA A 182 -17.58 6.71 -2.28
N GLU A 183 -18.86 6.80 -1.91
CA GLU A 183 -19.88 7.52 -2.68
C GLU A 183 -19.60 9.03 -2.71
N GLN A 184 -19.27 9.64 -1.57
CA GLN A 184 -18.98 11.06 -1.47
C GLN A 184 -17.79 11.49 -2.32
N HIS A 185 -16.77 10.65 -2.44
CA HIS A 185 -15.54 10.97 -3.14
C HIS A 185 -15.43 10.32 -4.53
N GLY A 186 -16.43 9.54 -4.94
CA GLY A 186 -16.43 8.86 -6.25
C GLY A 186 -15.34 7.81 -6.38
N LEU A 187 -15.01 7.11 -5.27
CA LEU A 187 -13.98 6.09 -5.21
C LEU A 187 -14.60 4.70 -5.26
N LYS A 188 -13.87 3.75 -5.82
CA LYS A 188 -14.25 2.33 -5.76
C LYS A 188 -13.81 1.72 -4.43
N LEU A 189 -14.65 0.82 -3.92
CA LEU A 189 -14.43 0.07 -2.69
C LEU A 189 -14.32 -1.42 -3.01
N GLY A 190 -13.18 -2.03 -2.70
CA GLY A 190 -12.92 -3.45 -2.83
C GLY A 190 -12.53 -4.11 -1.51
N THR A 191 -12.26 -5.42 -1.54
CA THR A 191 -11.81 -6.19 -0.39
C THR A 191 -10.50 -6.93 -0.66
N ILE A 192 -9.69 -7.13 0.39
CA ILE A 192 -8.49 -7.99 0.30
C ILE A 192 -8.88 -9.44 0.03
N ALA A 193 -10.02 -9.91 0.56
CA ALA A 193 -10.52 -11.26 0.32
C ALA A 193 -10.76 -11.53 -1.17
N ASP A 194 -11.44 -10.60 -1.87
CA ASP A 194 -11.68 -10.71 -3.30
C ASP A 194 -10.37 -10.65 -4.11
N LEU A 195 -9.39 -9.84 -3.67
CA LEU A 195 -8.07 -9.79 -4.30
C LEU A 195 -7.31 -11.11 -4.14
N ILE A 196 -7.40 -11.77 -2.98
CA ILE A 196 -6.82 -13.11 -2.74
C ILE A 196 -7.47 -14.12 -3.67
N GLU A 197 -8.79 -14.14 -3.77
CA GLU A 197 -9.52 -15.05 -4.66
C GLU A 197 -9.12 -14.80 -6.12
N TYR A 198 -9.06 -13.55 -6.55
CA TYR A 198 -8.63 -13.16 -7.90
C TYR A 198 -7.23 -13.69 -8.22
N ARG A 199 -6.25 -13.49 -7.32
CA ARG A 199 -4.88 -13.97 -7.52
C ARG A 199 -4.81 -15.50 -7.58
N ASN A 200 -5.52 -16.20 -6.68
CA ASN A 200 -5.58 -17.67 -6.70
C ASN A 200 -6.15 -18.22 -8.01
N ASN A 201 -7.09 -17.51 -8.62
CA ASN A 201 -7.74 -17.94 -9.87
C ASN A 201 -6.96 -17.55 -11.13
N THR A 202 -6.10 -16.53 -11.07
CA THR A 202 -5.42 -15.98 -12.26
C THR A 202 -3.92 -16.25 -12.30
N GLU A 203 -3.29 -16.53 -11.14
CA GLU A 203 -1.86 -16.79 -11.07
C GLU A 203 -1.57 -18.28 -10.86
N THR A 204 -0.63 -18.83 -11.64
CA THR A 204 -0.12 -20.20 -11.41
C THR A 204 0.93 -20.15 -10.29
N THR A 205 0.52 -20.46 -9.06
CA THR A 205 1.40 -20.45 -7.90
C THR A 205 2.19 -21.75 -7.72
N ILE A 206 1.89 -22.78 -8.51
CA ILE A 206 2.53 -24.10 -8.46
C ILE A 206 3.07 -24.48 -9.83
N GLU A 207 4.37 -24.77 -9.89
CA GLU A 207 5.01 -25.35 -11.06
C GLU A 207 5.28 -26.84 -10.83
N ARG A 208 4.87 -27.70 -11.81
CA ARG A 208 5.17 -29.12 -11.76
C ARG A 208 6.65 -29.33 -12.10
N VAL A 209 7.46 -29.65 -11.11
CA VAL A 209 8.90 -29.85 -11.28
C VAL A 209 9.25 -31.29 -11.67
N ALA A 210 8.47 -32.29 -11.24
CA ALA A 210 8.64 -33.71 -11.57
C ALA A 210 7.36 -34.51 -11.37
N GLU A 211 7.25 -35.62 -12.13
CA GLU A 211 6.19 -36.61 -11.99
C GLU A 211 6.82 -38.01 -11.91
N CYS A 212 6.39 -38.84 -10.97
CA CYS A 212 6.78 -40.25 -10.90
C CYS A 212 5.53 -41.12 -10.71
N LYS A 213 5.57 -42.36 -11.26
CA LYS A 213 4.61 -43.40 -10.93
C LYS A 213 5.12 -44.11 -9.69
N LEU A 214 4.31 -44.12 -8.65
CA LEU A 214 4.57 -44.97 -7.49
C LEU A 214 4.24 -46.42 -7.84
N PRO A 215 5.04 -47.41 -7.37
CA PRO A 215 4.82 -48.82 -7.59
C PRO A 215 3.57 -49.34 -6.87
#